data_60db68d74053a6f9ee9ab4199759b175
#
_entry.id   60db68d74053a6f9ee9ab4199759b175
#
_cell.length_a   1.000
_cell.length_b   1.000
_cell.length_c   1.000
_cell.angle_alpha   90.00
_cell.angle_beta   90.00
_cell.angle_gamma   90.00
#
_symmetry.space_group_name_H-M   'P 1'
#
loop_
_entity.id
_entity.type
_entity.pdbx_description
1 polymer ?
#
loop_
_entity_poly.entity_id
_entity_poly.type
_entity_poly.pdbx_seq_one_letter_code
_entity_poly.pdbx_strand_id
1 'polypeptide(L)'
;MHNLTRPLLTFTLLFSLATMSVSSFADNPKVKMDTDKGTVIIELFADKAPETVKNFLRYVEAGKYDGTVFHRVMKGFMNQGGGFDRDYKKVDTFPAIKNEADNGLKNTRGTIAMARTNDPNSATNQFFINTVDNPNLNHTNKSVRGWGYCVFGKVTEGMDVMDKISLVKTGPAGPFPSDAPVETVTIQKVILIQAEANNATVK
;
A
#
# COMPACT_ATOMS: atom_id res chain seq x y z
N MET A 1 24.47 -7.01 -81.73
CA MET A 1 25.10 -7.04 -80.40
C MET A 1 24.44 -5.99 -79.56
N HIS A 2 23.43 -6.40 -78.76
CA HIS A 2 22.67 -5.47 -77.88
C HIS A 2 22.93 -5.90 -76.44
N ASN A 3 23.66 -5.08 -75.72
CA ASN A 3 23.88 -5.24 -74.27
C ASN A 3 22.70 -4.64 -73.53
N LEU A 4 21.91 -5.52 -72.88
CA LEU A 4 20.91 -5.11 -71.88
C LEU A 4 21.57 -5.06 -70.49
N THR A 5 21.79 -3.85 -70.01
CA THR A 5 22.14 -3.58 -68.60
C THR A 5 20.85 -3.56 -67.76
N ARG A 6 20.71 -4.50 -66.81
CA ARG A 6 19.63 -4.52 -65.78
C ARG A 6 20.02 -3.62 -64.61
N PRO A 7 19.14 -2.74 -64.11
CA PRO A 7 19.39 -2.01 -62.87
C PRO A 7 19.09 -2.91 -61.66
N LEU A 8 20.02 -2.93 -60.72
CA LEU A 8 19.92 -3.59 -59.44
C LEU A 8 19.10 -2.70 -58.49
N LEU A 9 17.89 -3.12 -58.16
CA LEU A 9 17.04 -2.42 -57.20
C LEU A 9 17.47 -2.81 -55.77
N THR A 10 18.17 -1.93 -55.09
CA THR A 10 18.52 -2.08 -53.66
C THR A 10 17.32 -1.73 -52.81
N PHE A 11 16.74 -2.74 -52.18
CA PHE A 11 15.63 -2.58 -51.23
C PHE A 11 16.23 -2.27 -49.85
N THR A 12 16.17 -1.02 -49.44
CA THR A 12 16.61 -0.61 -48.09
C THR A 12 15.48 -0.86 -47.09
N LEU A 13 15.64 -1.88 -46.28
CA LEU A 13 14.70 -2.25 -45.19
C LEU A 13 14.91 -1.28 -44.04
N LEU A 14 14.04 -0.28 -43.86
CA LEU A 14 14.02 0.56 -42.69
C LEU A 14 13.47 -0.26 -41.48
N PHE A 15 14.38 -0.64 -40.61
CA PHE A 15 13.99 -1.27 -39.30
C PHE A 15 13.56 -0.15 -38.37
N SER A 16 12.25 0.08 -38.23
CA SER A 16 11.67 1.00 -37.24
C SER A 16 11.82 0.39 -35.85
N LEU A 17 12.79 0.89 -35.09
CA LEU A 17 12.97 0.52 -33.69
C LEU A 17 11.88 1.20 -32.86
N ALA A 18 10.79 0.49 -32.58
CA ALA A 18 9.77 0.95 -31.64
C ALA A 18 10.39 0.95 -30.24
N THR A 19 10.78 2.13 -29.76
CA THR A 19 11.18 2.35 -28.38
C THR A 19 9.93 2.18 -27.50
N MET A 20 9.79 1.05 -26.83
CA MET A 20 8.85 0.89 -25.73
C MET A 20 9.28 1.86 -24.62
N SER A 21 8.56 2.97 -24.48
CA SER A 21 8.67 3.83 -23.32
C SER A 21 8.28 3.04 -22.08
N VAL A 22 9.26 2.59 -21.32
CA VAL A 22 9.03 2.12 -19.95
C VAL A 22 8.58 3.35 -19.17
N SER A 23 7.28 3.43 -18.85
CA SER A 23 6.74 4.47 -17.98
C SER A 23 7.38 4.25 -16.60
N SER A 24 8.45 4.95 -16.33
CA SER A 24 9.02 5.11 -15.00
C SER A 24 7.97 5.86 -14.20
N PHE A 25 7.45 5.29 -13.12
CA PHE A 25 6.68 6.04 -12.14
C PHE A 25 7.64 7.06 -11.54
N ALA A 26 7.62 8.29 -12.07
CA ALA A 26 8.49 9.38 -11.60
C ALA A 26 8.17 9.75 -10.14
N ASP A 27 6.93 9.50 -9.68
CA ASP A 27 6.47 9.77 -8.32
C ASP A 27 5.77 8.55 -7.72
N ASN A 28 6.02 8.30 -6.43
CA ASN A 28 5.32 7.28 -5.68
C ASN A 28 3.81 7.56 -5.63
N PRO A 29 2.94 6.56 -5.87
CA PRO A 29 1.50 6.78 -5.77
C PRO A 29 1.11 7.19 -4.35
N LYS A 30 0.10 8.08 -4.24
CA LYS A 30 -0.46 8.52 -2.97
C LYS A 30 -1.91 8.14 -2.88
N VAL A 31 -2.36 7.78 -1.68
CA VAL A 31 -3.77 7.57 -1.39
C VAL A 31 -4.24 8.54 -0.31
N LYS A 32 -5.48 8.97 -0.45
CA LYS A 32 -6.22 9.69 0.58
C LYS A 32 -7.12 8.69 1.30
N MET A 33 -6.98 8.62 2.62
CA MET A 33 -7.82 7.83 3.50
C MET A 33 -8.63 8.77 4.38
N ASP A 34 -9.94 8.85 4.14
CA ASP A 34 -10.88 9.60 4.96
C ASP A 34 -11.40 8.69 6.08
N THR A 35 -11.30 9.16 7.31
CA THR A 35 -11.84 8.48 8.51
C THR A 35 -12.81 9.39 9.24
N ASP A 36 -13.60 8.85 10.16
CA ASP A 36 -14.46 9.65 11.05
C ASP A 36 -13.66 10.49 12.07
N LYS A 37 -12.35 10.36 12.12
CA LYS A 37 -11.44 11.17 12.97
C LYS A 37 -10.62 12.18 12.16
N GLY A 38 -10.71 12.16 10.83
CA GLY A 38 -10.01 13.05 9.91
C GLY A 38 -9.40 12.33 8.72
N THR A 39 -8.72 13.10 7.89
CA THR A 39 -8.09 12.64 6.64
C THR A 39 -6.60 12.36 6.84
N VAL A 40 -6.10 11.33 6.17
CA VAL A 40 -4.69 10.93 6.15
C VAL A 40 -4.24 10.75 4.71
N ILE A 41 -3.09 11.31 4.35
CA ILE A 41 -2.43 11.08 3.05
C ILE A 41 -1.26 10.12 3.26
N ILE A 42 -1.21 9.09 2.43
CA ILE A 42 -0.21 8.02 2.51
C ILE A 42 0.50 7.92 1.16
N GLU A 43 1.82 8.07 1.17
CA GLU A 43 2.69 7.79 0.02
C GLU A 43 3.07 6.30 0.04
N LEU A 44 2.97 5.63 -1.12
CA LEU A 44 3.23 4.19 -1.26
C LEU A 44 4.55 3.97 -2.01
N PHE A 45 5.42 3.13 -1.48
CA PHE A 45 6.77 2.87 -2.01
C PHE A 45 6.76 1.72 -3.03
N ALA A 46 6.27 1.99 -4.25
CA ALA A 46 6.10 0.98 -5.29
C ALA A 46 7.43 0.38 -5.79
N ASP A 47 8.54 1.11 -5.68
CA ASP A 47 9.89 0.63 -6.00
C ASP A 47 10.45 -0.34 -4.95
N LYS A 48 10.02 -0.24 -3.68
CA LYS A 48 10.48 -1.03 -2.55
C LYS A 48 9.60 -2.22 -2.22
N ALA A 49 8.30 -2.12 -2.50
CA ALA A 49 7.31 -3.15 -2.18
C ALA A 49 6.26 -3.27 -3.30
N PRO A 50 6.67 -3.61 -4.55
CA PRO A 50 5.79 -3.57 -5.71
C PRO A 50 4.56 -4.47 -5.60
N GLU A 51 4.69 -5.70 -5.12
CA GLU A 51 3.56 -6.62 -4.95
C GLU A 51 2.62 -6.16 -3.84
N THR A 52 3.17 -5.64 -2.76
CA THR A 52 2.41 -5.14 -1.62
C THR A 52 1.63 -3.88 -1.99
N VAL A 53 2.26 -2.92 -2.68
CA VAL A 53 1.59 -1.70 -3.16
C VAL A 53 0.51 -2.04 -4.18
N LYS A 54 0.78 -2.92 -5.14
CA LYS A 54 -0.20 -3.41 -6.11
C LYS A 54 -1.40 -4.06 -5.42
N ASN A 55 -1.16 -4.91 -4.43
CA ASN A 55 -2.21 -5.55 -3.65
C ASN A 55 -3.05 -4.50 -2.89
N PHE A 56 -2.41 -3.56 -2.20
CA PHE A 56 -3.11 -2.50 -1.46
C PHE A 56 -3.99 -1.65 -2.40
N LEU A 57 -3.45 -1.20 -3.53
CA LEU A 57 -4.19 -0.42 -4.54
C LEU A 57 -5.36 -1.21 -5.13
N ARG A 58 -5.22 -2.52 -5.34
CA ARG A 58 -6.32 -3.40 -5.78
C ARG A 58 -7.50 -3.37 -4.80
N TYR A 59 -7.26 -3.33 -3.49
CA TYR A 59 -8.32 -3.17 -2.48
C TYR A 59 -8.92 -1.76 -2.51
N VAL A 60 -8.09 -0.72 -2.72
CA VAL A 60 -8.55 0.67 -2.88
C VAL A 60 -9.47 0.80 -4.09
N GLU A 61 -9.04 0.33 -5.27
CA GLU A 61 -9.80 0.37 -6.51
C GLU A 61 -11.13 -0.40 -6.44
N ALA A 62 -11.13 -1.53 -5.72
CA ALA A 62 -12.32 -2.33 -5.49
C ALA A 62 -13.23 -1.77 -4.37
N GLY A 63 -12.89 -0.63 -3.74
CA GLY A 63 -13.65 -0.03 -2.64
C GLY A 63 -13.73 -0.91 -1.38
N LYS A 64 -12.83 -1.90 -1.24
CA LYS A 64 -12.90 -2.89 -0.15
C LYS A 64 -12.41 -2.37 1.21
N TYR A 65 -11.83 -1.17 1.25
CA TYR A 65 -11.51 -0.48 2.51
C TYR A 65 -12.63 0.42 3.00
N ASP A 66 -13.56 0.81 2.12
CA ASP A 66 -14.67 1.70 2.46
C ASP A 66 -15.62 1.02 3.47
N GLY A 67 -15.88 1.70 4.58
CA GLY A 67 -16.70 1.17 5.67
C GLY A 67 -16.00 0.19 6.62
N THR A 68 -14.73 -0.14 6.38
CA THR A 68 -13.93 -0.94 7.33
C THR A 68 -13.52 -0.11 8.54
N VAL A 69 -13.05 -0.78 9.60
CA VAL A 69 -12.67 -0.11 10.85
C VAL A 69 -11.21 -0.35 11.23
N PHE A 70 -10.67 0.57 12.03
CA PHE A 70 -9.50 0.27 12.83
C PHE A 70 -9.93 -0.64 13.99
N HIS A 71 -9.81 -1.93 13.78
CA HIS A 71 -10.32 -2.96 14.69
C HIS A 71 -9.39 -3.29 15.87
N ARG A 72 -8.13 -2.83 15.79
CA ARG A 72 -7.13 -3.00 16.85
C ARG A 72 -6.27 -1.75 16.96
N VAL A 73 -6.36 -1.07 18.09
CA VAL A 73 -5.65 0.17 18.39
C VAL A 73 -4.89 0.01 19.70
N MET A 74 -3.56 0.16 19.61
CA MET A 74 -2.69 0.04 20.77
C MET A 74 -1.88 1.31 20.95
N LYS A 75 -2.17 2.07 21.99
CA LYS A 75 -1.41 3.26 22.37
C LYS A 75 0.08 2.93 22.54
N GLY A 76 0.94 3.73 21.94
CA GLY A 76 2.39 3.53 21.99
C GLY A 76 2.88 2.34 21.18
N PHE A 77 2.08 1.91 20.18
CA PHE A 77 2.43 0.84 19.26
C PHE A 77 1.93 1.12 17.82
N MET A 78 0.68 0.77 17.49
CA MET A 78 0.14 0.91 16.13
C MET A 78 -1.39 0.96 16.09
N ASN A 79 -1.95 1.41 14.96
CA ASN A 79 -3.36 1.33 14.63
C ASN A 79 -3.54 0.35 13.46
N GLN A 80 -4.25 -0.78 13.67
CA GLN A 80 -4.48 -1.82 12.66
C GLN A 80 -5.92 -1.78 12.14
N GLY A 81 -6.08 -1.80 10.81
CA GLY A 81 -7.38 -1.70 10.15
C GLY A 81 -7.49 -2.51 8.86
N GLY A 82 -8.59 -2.31 8.12
CA GLY A 82 -8.83 -2.82 6.78
C GLY A 82 -9.36 -4.26 6.70
N GLY A 83 -9.49 -4.98 7.82
CA GLY A 83 -9.88 -6.40 7.81
C GLY A 83 -11.30 -6.70 8.24
N PHE A 84 -11.99 -5.74 8.85
CA PHE A 84 -13.31 -5.92 9.43
C PHE A 84 -14.20 -4.70 9.16
N ASP A 85 -15.49 -4.94 9.01
CA ASP A 85 -16.53 -3.91 8.96
C ASP A 85 -16.90 -3.42 10.37
N ARG A 86 -17.90 -2.53 10.45
CA ARG A 86 -18.37 -1.96 11.73
C ARG A 86 -19.02 -2.96 12.66
N ASP A 87 -19.51 -4.09 12.13
CA ASP A 87 -20.09 -5.21 12.89
C ASP A 87 -19.04 -6.27 13.26
N TYR A 88 -17.75 -5.97 13.02
CA TYR A 88 -16.60 -6.88 13.19
C TYR A 88 -16.69 -8.17 12.36
N LYS A 89 -17.42 -8.15 11.24
CA LYS A 89 -17.38 -9.21 10.24
C LYS A 89 -16.16 -9.03 9.36
N LYS A 90 -15.51 -10.14 9.02
CA LYS A 90 -14.37 -10.11 8.10
C LYS A 90 -14.79 -9.65 6.72
N VAL A 91 -14.00 -8.75 6.13
CA VAL A 91 -14.14 -8.36 4.72
C VAL A 91 -13.54 -9.43 3.82
N ASP A 92 -14.19 -9.71 2.68
CA ASP A 92 -13.69 -10.63 1.68
C ASP A 92 -12.32 -10.22 1.16
N THR A 93 -11.43 -11.19 1.05
CA THR A 93 -10.04 -10.96 0.66
C THR A 93 -9.72 -11.49 -0.73
N PHE A 94 -8.78 -10.85 -1.39
CA PHE A 94 -8.06 -11.43 -2.51
C PHE A 94 -7.02 -12.44 -2.00
N PRO A 95 -6.41 -13.26 -2.88
CA PRO A 95 -5.34 -14.16 -2.50
C PRO A 95 -4.20 -13.45 -1.76
N ALA A 96 -3.59 -14.17 -0.82
CA ALA A 96 -2.45 -13.70 -0.05
C ALA A 96 -1.23 -13.43 -0.95
N ILE A 97 -0.37 -12.53 -0.51
CA ILE A 97 0.83 -12.09 -1.24
C ILE A 97 2.11 -12.52 -0.54
N LYS A 98 3.19 -12.55 -1.31
CA LYS A 98 4.54 -12.75 -0.78
C LYS A 98 4.93 -11.58 0.12
N ASN A 99 5.63 -11.88 1.21
CA ASN A 99 6.16 -10.87 2.11
C ASN A 99 7.42 -10.22 1.52
N GLU A 100 7.40 -8.90 1.37
CA GLU A 100 8.53 -8.10 0.87
C GLU A 100 9.24 -7.32 1.99
N ALA A 101 9.17 -7.78 3.25
CA ALA A 101 9.78 -7.06 4.38
C ALA A 101 11.32 -7.04 4.35
N ASP A 102 11.96 -7.84 3.48
CA ASP A 102 13.39 -7.80 3.20
C ASP A 102 13.81 -6.63 2.28
N ASN A 103 12.90 -5.67 2.02
CA ASN A 103 13.10 -4.48 1.19
C ASN A 103 13.96 -3.36 1.82
N GLY A 104 14.46 -3.56 3.04
CA GLY A 104 15.32 -2.61 3.76
C GLY A 104 14.57 -1.54 4.56
N LEU A 105 13.24 -1.39 4.39
CA LEU A 105 12.45 -0.42 5.13
C LEU A 105 12.23 -0.88 6.58
N LYS A 106 12.02 0.11 7.47
CA LYS A 106 11.85 -0.12 8.90
C LYS A 106 10.46 0.33 9.36
N ASN A 107 9.92 -0.37 10.36
CA ASN A 107 8.67 -0.03 11.02
C ASN A 107 8.89 1.15 11.97
N THR A 108 9.16 2.33 11.42
CA THR A 108 9.28 3.58 12.18
C THR A 108 7.94 4.30 12.25
N ARG A 109 7.83 5.27 13.17
CA ARG A 109 6.61 6.10 13.30
C ARG A 109 6.18 6.68 11.94
N GLY A 110 4.88 6.58 11.66
CA GLY A 110 4.25 7.06 10.44
C GLY A 110 4.28 6.06 9.28
N THR A 111 5.03 4.96 9.35
CA THR A 111 5.01 3.96 8.27
C THR A 111 3.76 3.10 8.31
N ILE A 112 3.29 2.69 7.11
CA ILE A 112 2.24 1.70 6.93
C ILE A 112 2.87 0.36 6.55
N ALA A 113 2.41 -0.72 7.19
CA ALA A 113 2.90 -2.07 6.93
C ALA A 113 1.74 -3.09 6.86
N MET A 114 1.96 -4.21 6.17
CA MET A 114 0.98 -5.29 6.08
C MET A 114 0.94 -6.13 7.35
N ALA A 115 -0.26 -6.31 7.89
CA ALA A 115 -0.51 -7.33 8.91
C ALA A 115 -0.53 -8.72 8.28
N ARG A 116 -0.17 -9.73 9.06
CA ARG A 116 -0.11 -11.14 8.65
C ARG A 116 -0.35 -12.07 9.82
N THR A 117 -0.60 -13.33 9.54
CA THR A 117 -0.59 -14.42 10.52
C THR A 117 0.86 -14.87 10.82
N ASN A 118 1.02 -16.02 11.46
CA ASN A 118 2.35 -16.63 11.66
C ASN A 118 3.02 -17.04 10.34
N ASP A 119 2.24 -17.35 9.29
CA ASP A 119 2.80 -17.55 7.95
C ASP A 119 3.29 -16.19 7.39
N PRO A 120 4.56 -16.06 7.04
CA PRO A 120 5.10 -14.83 6.47
C PRO A 120 4.36 -14.36 5.21
N ASN A 121 3.86 -15.27 4.38
CA ASN A 121 3.20 -14.99 3.10
C ASN A 121 1.66 -15.02 3.20
N SER A 122 1.09 -14.67 4.34
CA SER A 122 -0.35 -14.70 4.58
C SER A 122 -1.03 -13.33 4.53
N ALA A 123 -0.30 -12.27 4.18
CA ALA A 123 -0.86 -10.91 4.11
C ALA A 123 -1.93 -10.82 3.00
N THR A 124 -3.07 -10.20 3.32
CA THR A 124 -4.17 -9.96 2.38
C THR A 124 -4.55 -8.48 2.34
N ASN A 125 -5.54 -8.06 3.14
CA ASN A 125 -6.08 -6.70 3.18
C ASN A 125 -5.69 -5.91 4.43
N GLN A 126 -5.35 -6.57 5.54
CA GLN A 126 -5.10 -5.87 6.79
C GLN A 126 -3.74 -5.17 6.77
N PHE A 127 -3.75 -3.92 7.22
CA PHE A 127 -2.55 -3.10 7.39
C PHE A 127 -2.52 -2.49 8.79
N PHE A 128 -1.38 -1.96 9.17
CA PHE A 128 -1.27 -1.12 10.35
C PHE A 128 -0.39 0.10 10.10
N ILE A 129 -0.68 1.18 10.83
CA ILE A 129 0.13 2.40 10.83
C ILE A 129 0.86 2.48 12.16
N ASN A 130 2.18 2.57 12.10
CA ASN A 130 3.04 2.68 13.28
C ASN A 130 2.90 4.06 13.91
N THR A 131 2.53 4.14 15.19
CA THR A 131 2.41 5.39 15.93
C THR A 131 3.68 5.73 16.74
N VAL A 132 4.59 4.78 16.84
CA VAL A 132 5.95 4.91 17.37
C VAL A 132 6.91 4.07 16.52
N ASP A 133 8.20 4.12 16.82
CA ASP A 133 9.19 3.21 16.22
C ASP A 133 9.05 1.82 16.83
N ASN A 134 8.87 0.81 15.96
CA ASN A 134 8.64 -0.58 16.34
C ASN A 134 9.74 -1.51 15.75
N PRO A 135 10.99 -1.44 16.22
CA PRO A 135 12.10 -2.18 15.64
C PRO A 135 11.93 -3.71 15.71
N ASN A 136 11.15 -4.22 16.66
CA ASN A 136 10.80 -5.63 16.80
C ASN A 136 9.91 -6.17 15.66
N LEU A 137 9.29 -5.30 14.84
CA LEU A 137 8.51 -5.66 13.66
C LEU A 137 9.35 -5.71 12.38
N ASN A 138 10.63 -5.31 12.44
CA ASN A 138 11.50 -5.28 11.27
C ASN A 138 11.93 -6.67 10.83
N HIS A 139 12.20 -6.81 9.53
CA HIS A 139 12.88 -7.97 9.00
C HIS A 139 14.28 -8.11 9.57
N THR A 140 14.63 -9.29 10.05
CA THR A 140 15.96 -9.64 10.54
C THR A 140 16.58 -10.84 9.82
N ASN A 141 15.73 -11.81 9.41
CA ASN A 141 16.12 -12.99 8.65
C ASN A 141 14.87 -13.69 8.07
N LYS A 142 15.08 -14.71 7.23
CA LYS A 142 14.00 -15.44 6.54
C LYS A 142 13.38 -16.59 7.37
N SER A 143 13.41 -16.53 8.70
CA SER A 143 12.64 -17.41 9.58
C SER A 143 11.22 -16.86 9.78
N VAL A 144 10.31 -17.71 10.27
CA VAL A 144 8.91 -17.29 10.56
C VAL A 144 8.83 -16.06 11.45
N ARG A 145 9.66 -15.99 12.50
CA ARG A 145 9.71 -14.84 13.42
C ARG A 145 10.51 -13.67 12.85
N GLY A 146 11.63 -13.96 12.19
CA GLY A 146 12.57 -12.96 11.67
C GLY A 146 12.11 -12.30 10.37
N TRP A 147 11.08 -12.84 9.69
CA TRP A 147 10.58 -12.27 8.43
C TRP A 147 10.08 -10.85 8.58
N GLY A 148 9.52 -10.50 9.75
CA GLY A 148 9.01 -9.16 10.03
C GLY A 148 7.72 -8.83 9.27
N TYR A 149 7.42 -7.53 9.21
CA TYR A 149 6.23 -6.97 8.58
C TYR A 149 6.64 -5.99 7.48
N CYS A 150 6.09 -6.18 6.28
CA CYS A 150 6.46 -5.40 5.10
C CYS A 150 5.95 -3.97 5.19
N VAL A 151 6.86 -3.03 5.40
CA VAL A 151 6.60 -1.61 5.21
C VAL A 151 6.50 -1.33 3.72
N PHE A 152 5.43 -0.64 3.29
CA PHE A 152 5.17 -0.34 1.89
C PHE A 152 4.78 1.12 1.60
N GLY A 153 4.82 1.99 2.63
CA GLY A 153 4.52 3.41 2.50
C GLY A 153 4.67 4.16 3.83
N LYS A 154 4.31 5.43 3.80
CA LYS A 154 4.29 6.29 4.99
C LYS A 154 3.17 7.34 4.91
N VAL A 155 2.69 7.75 6.06
CA VAL A 155 1.84 8.93 6.22
C VAL A 155 2.66 10.18 5.94
N THR A 156 2.21 10.98 4.98
CA THR A 156 2.80 12.29 4.64
C THR A 156 2.02 13.45 5.24
N GLU A 157 0.70 13.27 5.44
CA GLU A 157 -0.19 14.24 6.07
C GLU A 157 -1.21 13.54 6.97
N GLY A 158 -1.63 14.17 8.07
CA GLY A 158 -2.64 13.61 8.98
C GLY A 158 -2.07 12.66 10.03
N MET A 159 -0.79 12.73 10.38
CA MET A 159 -0.22 11.92 11.46
C MET A 159 -0.84 12.26 12.83
N ASP A 160 -1.32 13.49 13.02
CA ASP A 160 -2.12 13.90 14.19
C ASP A 160 -3.47 13.17 14.27
N VAL A 161 -4.07 12.82 13.12
CA VAL A 161 -5.27 11.98 13.06
C VAL A 161 -4.95 10.57 13.56
N MET A 162 -3.81 9.99 13.14
CA MET A 162 -3.37 8.67 13.64
C MET A 162 -3.09 8.70 15.14
N ASP A 163 -2.55 9.80 15.67
CA ASP A 163 -2.34 9.99 17.11
C ASP A 163 -3.68 10.09 17.85
N LYS A 164 -4.66 10.83 17.35
CA LYS A 164 -6.02 10.89 17.92
C LYS A 164 -6.65 9.50 17.96
N ILE A 165 -6.51 8.70 16.89
CA ILE A 165 -7.01 7.32 16.85
C ILE A 165 -6.30 6.48 17.92
N SER A 166 -4.97 6.62 18.10
CA SER A 166 -4.22 5.83 19.09
C SER A 166 -4.59 6.14 20.56
N LEU A 167 -5.34 7.22 20.79
CA LEU A 167 -5.77 7.66 22.12
C LEU A 167 -7.25 7.32 22.43
N VAL A 168 -7.99 6.71 21.50
CA VAL A 168 -9.37 6.32 21.75
C VAL A 168 -9.42 5.25 22.85
N LYS A 169 -10.52 5.22 23.60
CA LYS A 169 -10.74 4.17 24.58
C LYS A 169 -10.92 2.84 23.88
N THR A 170 -10.18 1.82 24.31
CA THR A 170 -10.25 0.46 23.78
C THR A 170 -10.77 -0.54 24.82
N GLY A 171 -11.29 -1.67 24.34
CA GLY A 171 -11.82 -2.76 25.14
C GLY A 171 -12.14 -3.98 24.28
N PRO A 172 -12.90 -4.95 24.80
CA PRO A 172 -13.37 -6.09 24.02
C PRO A 172 -14.46 -5.66 23.04
N ALA A 173 -14.37 -6.13 21.77
CA ALA A 173 -15.45 -5.98 20.78
C ALA A 173 -15.32 -7.05 19.70
N GLY A 174 -16.46 -7.59 19.22
CA GLY A 174 -16.48 -8.68 18.25
C GLY A 174 -15.58 -9.85 18.65
N PRO A 175 -14.67 -10.31 17.78
CA PRO A 175 -13.73 -11.41 18.10
C PRO A 175 -12.51 -10.97 18.92
N PHE A 176 -12.41 -9.68 19.27
CA PHE A 176 -11.24 -9.12 19.96
C PHE A 176 -11.50 -9.06 21.46
N PRO A 177 -10.67 -9.72 22.31
CA PRO A 177 -10.80 -9.67 23.75
C PRO A 177 -10.32 -8.34 24.36
N SER A 178 -9.54 -7.56 23.61
CA SER A 178 -8.99 -6.26 24.00
C SER A 178 -8.64 -5.44 22.76
N ASP A 179 -8.18 -4.19 22.97
CA ASP A 179 -7.58 -3.32 21.97
C ASP A 179 -8.51 -2.88 20.82
N ALA A 180 -9.77 -3.30 20.80
CA ALA A 180 -10.75 -2.76 19.87
C ALA A 180 -11.28 -1.41 20.38
N PRO A 181 -11.39 -0.37 19.53
CA PRO A 181 -12.02 0.89 19.92
C PRO A 181 -13.47 0.65 20.42
N VAL A 182 -13.80 1.20 21.61
CA VAL A 182 -15.16 1.12 22.18
C VAL A 182 -16.16 1.83 21.27
N GLU A 183 -15.78 2.99 20.73
CA GLU A 183 -16.47 3.65 19.62
C GLU A 183 -15.69 3.33 18.34
N THR A 184 -16.34 2.67 17.40
CA THR A 184 -15.68 2.25 16.16
C THR A 184 -15.05 3.43 15.45
N VAL A 185 -13.80 3.28 15.02
CA VAL A 185 -13.11 4.25 14.16
C VAL A 185 -13.18 3.72 12.73
N THR A 186 -13.98 4.40 11.91
CA THR A 186 -14.33 3.96 10.56
C THR A 186 -13.45 4.59 9.50
N ILE A 187 -12.94 3.79 8.60
CA ILE A 187 -12.36 4.20 7.32
C ILE A 187 -13.53 4.43 6.38
N GLN A 188 -13.88 5.69 6.13
CA GLN A 188 -15.04 6.06 5.33
C GLN A 188 -14.79 5.83 3.85
N LYS A 189 -13.58 6.20 3.40
CA LYS A 189 -13.18 6.09 2.00
C LYS A 189 -11.67 6.05 1.86
N VAL A 190 -11.19 5.25 0.87
CA VAL A 190 -9.80 5.30 0.44
C VAL A 190 -9.76 5.48 -1.07
N ILE A 191 -9.07 6.51 -1.56
CA ILE A 191 -8.91 6.77 -3.00
C ILE A 191 -7.46 6.99 -3.38
N LEU A 192 -7.09 6.57 -4.59
CA LEU A 192 -5.83 6.91 -5.20
C LEU A 192 -5.86 8.41 -5.59
N ILE A 193 -4.86 9.17 -5.14
CA ILE A 193 -4.63 10.54 -5.60
C ILE A 193 -3.82 10.43 -6.90
N GLN A 194 -4.43 10.80 -8.01
CA GLN A 194 -3.68 10.94 -9.26
C GLN A 194 -2.76 12.15 -9.13
N ALA A 195 -1.48 11.98 -9.49
CA ALA A 195 -0.62 13.14 -9.68
C ALA A 195 -1.29 14.05 -10.71
N GLU A 196 -1.49 15.34 -10.37
CA GLU A 196 -1.95 16.30 -11.37
C GLU A 196 -0.98 16.24 -12.54
N ALA A 197 -1.48 15.81 -13.69
CA ALA A 197 -0.71 15.92 -14.91
C ALA A 197 -0.39 17.41 -15.10
N ASN A 198 0.87 17.78 -14.88
CA ASN A 198 1.36 19.13 -15.20
C ASN A 198 1.11 19.36 -16.68
N ASN A 199 -0.07 19.88 -17.04
CA ASN A 199 -0.32 20.52 -18.30
C ASN A 199 0.51 21.83 -18.33
N ALA A 200 1.82 21.68 -18.43
CA ALA A 200 2.68 22.77 -18.92
C ALA A 200 2.31 23.00 -20.38
N THR A 201 1.31 23.82 -20.58
CA THR A 201 1.02 24.42 -21.88
C THR A 201 2.26 25.19 -22.30
N VAL A 202 3.06 24.58 -23.18
CA VAL A 202 4.10 25.29 -23.91
C VAL A 202 3.37 26.29 -24.80
N LYS A 203 3.51 27.57 -24.45
CA LYS A 203 3.17 28.71 -25.32
C LYS A 203 4.34 29.00 -26.26
#